data_aa0839d916a1150348e1ef336a0d7b5c
#
_entry.id   aa0839d916a1150348e1ef336a0d7b5c
#
_cell.length_a   1.000
_cell.length_b   1.000
_cell.length_c   1.000
_cell.angle_alpha   90.00
_cell.angle_beta   90.00
_cell.angle_gamma   90.00
#
_symmetry.space_group_name_H-M   'P 1'
#
loop_
_entity.id
_entity.type
_entity.pdbx_description
1 polymer ?
#
loop_
_entity_poly.entity_id
_entity_poly.type
_entity_poly.pdbx_seq_one_letter_code
_entity_poly.pdbx_strand_id
1 'polypeptide(L)'
;MAESEHKERLPRVGVVMGSESDRPMMEESARVLGEFGVGCEVVVRSAHRSPEATARWAREARSRGLRVIIAGAGGAAHLAGALAAHSRLPVLGVPLATSPLGGFDALLATVQMPPGVPVGTLGVGAWGAKNAAHLALRILALEDRVLARRLEQRALEPARRGAGAAGARPSGPRSGRFRATREGAGRAGASRGGGPPARLRSSRAPRRTRRGDG
;
A
#
# COMPACT_ATOMS: atom_id res chain seq x y z
N MET A 1 1.88 -42.55 7.72
CA MET A 1 2.96 -42.05 6.83
C MET A 1 2.59 -40.67 6.34
N ALA A 2 2.33 -39.69 7.27
CA ALA A 2 1.96 -38.31 6.94
C ALA A 2 2.61 -37.28 7.88
N GLU A 3 3.76 -37.62 8.49
CA GLU A 3 4.41 -36.75 9.50
C GLU A 3 5.76 -36.17 9.04
N SER A 4 6.12 -36.21 7.76
CA SER A 4 7.47 -35.77 7.36
C SER A 4 7.54 -34.56 6.43
N GLU A 5 6.50 -33.76 6.25
CA GLU A 5 6.53 -32.62 5.31
C GLU A 5 6.39 -31.22 5.96
N HIS A 6 6.52 -31.10 7.27
CA HIS A 6 6.71 -29.78 7.90
C HIS A 6 8.20 -29.43 7.97
N LYS A 7 8.94 -29.66 6.85
CA LYS A 7 10.26 -29.09 6.68
C LYS A 7 10.08 -27.56 6.77
N GLU A 8 10.55 -26.97 7.86
CA GLU A 8 10.57 -25.50 8.05
C GLU A 8 11.07 -24.83 6.78
N ARG A 9 10.13 -24.35 5.95
CA ARG A 9 10.49 -23.56 4.79
C ARG A 9 11.02 -22.25 5.31
N LEU A 10 12.27 -21.96 5.06
CA LEU A 10 12.90 -20.68 5.39
C LEU A 10 11.95 -19.54 5.00
N PRO A 11 11.77 -18.53 5.86
CA PRO A 11 10.87 -17.43 5.57
C PRO A 11 11.32 -16.68 4.31
N ARG A 12 10.38 -16.45 3.39
CA ARG A 12 10.65 -15.72 2.13
C ARG A 12 10.13 -14.28 2.17
N VAL A 13 9.28 -13.95 3.13
CA VAL A 13 8.69 -12.61 3.29
C VAL A 13 8.95 -12.12 4.72
N GLY A 14 9.45 -10.91 4.85
CA GLY A 14 9.52 -10.20 6.12
C GLY A 14 8.25 -9.37 6.32
N VAL A 15 7.51 -9.59 7.40
CA VAL A 15 6.39 -8.76 7.82
C VAL A 15 6.83 -7.92 9.01
N VAL A 16 7.01 -6.63 8.79
CA VAL A 16 7.61 -5.70 9.76
C VAL A 16 6.57 -4.66 10.17
N MET A 17 6.45 -4.42 11.47
CA MET A 17 5.55 -3.40 11.99
C MET A 17 6.26 -2.45 12.96
N GLY A 18 5.80 -1.19 13.03
CA GLY A 18 6.43 -0.14 13.84
C GLY A 18 6.18 -0.28 15.34
N SER A 19 5.09 -0.94 15.71
CA SER A 19 4.65 -1.13 17.09
C SER A 19 3.94 -2.47 17.24
N GLU A 20 3.94 -3.01 18.46
CA GLU A 20 3.14 -4.21 18.80
C GLU A 20 1.64 -3.97 18.62
N SER A 21 1.16 -2.74 18.81
CA SER A 21 -0.23 -2.35 18.56
C SER A 21 -0.68 -2.51 17.11
N ASP A 22 0.27 -2.59 16.15
CA ASP A 22 -0.01 -2.77 14.73
C ASP A 22 -0.25 -4.24 14.36
N ARG A 23 0.08 -5.16 15.27
CA ARG A 23 0.05 -6.62 15.07
C ARG A 23 -1.29 -7.14 14.54
N PRO A 24 -2.45 -6.78 15.10
CA PRO A 24 -3.72 -7.33 14.62
C PRO A 24 -4.00 -7.03 13.13
N MET A 25 -3.54 -5.89 12.62
CA MET A 25 -3.68 -5.53 11.20
C MET A 25 -2.62 -6.24 10.35
N MET A 26 -1.38 -6.33 10.84
CA MET A 26 -0.27 -6.87 10.05
C MET A 26 -0.24 -8.41 10.01
N GLU A 27 -0.81 -9.09 11.00
CA GLU A 27 -1.01 -10.54 10.98
C GLU A 27 -1.90 -11.02 9.84
N GLU A 28 -2.76 -10.15 9.29
CA GLU A 28 -3.51 -10.47 8.08
C GLU A 28 -2.60 -10.76 6.89
N SER A 29 -1.43 -10.12 6.80
CA SER A 29 -0.43 -10.48 5.79
C SER A 29 0.13 -11.89 6.01
N ALA A 30 0.50 -12.22 7.26
CA ALA A 30 1.03 -13.53 7.59
C ALA A 30 0.00 -14.65 7.34
N ARG A 31 -1.27 -14.40 7.67
CA ARG A 31 -2.36 -15.33 7.40
C ARG A 31 -2.52 -15.62 5.90
N VAL A 32 -2.56 -14.58 5.07
CA VAL A 32 -2.67 -14.76 3.61
C VAL A 32 -1.46 -15.51 3.06
N LEU A 33 -0.23 -15.19 3.49
CA LEU A 33 0.98 -15.91 3.07
C LEU A 33 0.90 -17.40 3.44
N GLY A 34 0.44 -17.70 4.65
CA GLY A 34 0.25 -19.07 5.16
C GLY A 34 -0.76 -19.88 4.33
N GLU A 35 -1.85 -19.27 3.85
CA GLU A 35 -2.84 -19.92 2.97
C GLU A 35 -2.21 -20.47 1.66
N PHE A 36 -1.11 -19.84 1.21
CA PHE A 36 -0.36 -20.28 0.03
C PHE A 36 0.89 -21.11 0.37
N GLY A 37 1.13 -21.41 1.65
CA GLY A 37 2.28 -22.18 2.12
C GLY A 37 3.60 -21.41 1.98
N VAL A 38 3.57 -20.07 2.05
CA VAL A 38 4.75 -19.21 2.05
C VAL A 38 5.10 -18.81 3.48
N GLY A 39 6.31 -19.19 3.93
CA GLY A 39 6.83 -18.80 5.24
C GLY A 39 7.12 -17.31 5.32
N CYS A 40 6.87 -16.70 6.49
CA CYS A 40 7.20 -15.31 6.77
C CYS A 40 7.86 -15.15 8.14
N GLU A 41 8.73 -14.14 8.26
CA GLU A 41 9.29 -13.66 9.52
C GLU A 41 8.48 -12.44 9.96
N VAL A 42 7.83 -12.50 11.12
CA VAL A 42 7.01 -11.39 11.65
C VAL A 42 7.77 -10.72 12.79
N VAL A 43 8.09 -9.42 12.62
CA VAL A 43 8.92 -8.68 13.60
C VAL A 43 8.41 -7.27 13.86
N VAL A 44 8.63 -6.78 15.08
CA VAL A 44 8.44 -5.39 15.46
C VAL A 44 9.77 -4.65 15.35
N ARG A 45 9.82 -3.59 14.55
CA ARG A 45 10.98 -2.72 14.36
C ARG A 45 10.53 -1.27 14.21
N SER A 46 10.91 -0.41 15.14
CA SER A 46 10.58 1.00 15.05
C SER A 46 11.73 1.77 14.40
N ALA A 47 11.46 2.41 13.26
CA ALA A 47 12.43 3.27 12.60
C ALA A 47 12.86 4.47 13.46
N HIS A 48 11.99 4.94 14.36
CA HIS A 48 12.25 6.10 15.21
C HIS A 48 12.92 5.73 16.54
N ARG A 49 12.51 4.61 17.17
CA ARG A 49 13.00 4.21 18.50
C ARG A 49 14.24 3.32 18.46
N SER A 50 14.45 2.62 17.35
CA SER A 50 15.58 1.70 17.15
C SER A 50 16.08 1.74 15.71
N PRO A 51 16.55 2.91 15.20
CA PRO A 51 16.89 3.10 13.78
C PRO A 51 18.00 2.17 13.32
N GLU A 52 19.08 1.98 14.12
CA GLU A 52 20.19 1.10 13.75
C GLU A 52 19.78 -0.37 13.68
N ALA A 53 18.97 -0.84 14.62
CA ALA A 53 18.46 -2.22 14.61
C ALA A 53 17.54 -2.47 13.41
N THR A 54 16.74 -1.48 13.03
CA THR A 54 15.86 -1.51 11.85
C THR A 54 16.70 -1.53 10.56
N ALA A 55 17.69 -0.68 10.46
CA ALA A 55 18.61 -0.62 9.31
C ALA A 55 19.43 -1.91 9.16
N ARG A 56 19.93 -2.46 10.25
CA ARG A 56 20.67 -3.74 10.27
C ARG A 56 19.77 -4.87 9.79
N TRP A 57 18.54 -4.98 10.35
CA TRP A 57 17.59 -5.99 9.94
C TRP A 57 17.29 -5.96 8.44
N ALA A 58 17.14 -4.75 7.87
CA ALA A 58 16.88 -4.55 6.44
C ALA A 58 18.07 -4.97 5.56
N ARG A 59 19.30 -4.63 5.95
CA ARG A 59 20.51 -5.04 5.22
C ARG A 59 20.70 -6.55 5.21
N GLU A 60 20.40 -7.22 6.32
CA GLU A 60 20.58 -8.66 6.49
C GLU A 60 19.38 -9.47 5.95
N ALA A 61 18.27 -8.85 5.58
CA ALA A 61 17.05 -9.51 5.16
C ALA A 61 17.29 -10.53 4.03
N ARG A 62 18.05 -10.14 3.00
CA ARG A 62 18.35 -11.01 1.85
C ARG A 62 19.20 -12.23 2.22
N SER A 63 20.19 -12.08 3.07
CA SER A 63 21.05 -13.20 3.51
C SER A 63 20.31 -14.21 4.37
N ARG A 64 19.24 -13.80 5.08
CA ARG A 64 18.31 -14.69 5.79
C ARG A 64 17.31 -15.42 4.88
N GLY A 65 17.34 -15.17 3.57
CA GLY A 65 16.46 -15.83 2.60
C GLY A 65 15.20 -15.03 2.24
N LEU A 66 15.01 -13.83 2.81
CA LEU A 66 13.87 -12.97 2.46
C LEU A 66 14.00 -12.46 1.02
N ARG A 67 12.85 -12.33 0.35
CA ARG A 67 12.73 -11.88 -1.04
C ARG A 67 11.85 -10.63 -1.17
N VAL A 68 10.95 -10.42 -0.21
CA VAL A 68 10.03 -9.28 -0.16
C VAL A 68 9.87 -8.83 1.29
N ILE A 69 9.73 -7.54 1.52
CA ILE A 69 9.43 -6.96 2.83
C ILE A 69 8.06 -6.30 2.76
N ILE A 70 7.17 -6.63 3.70
CA ILE A 70 5.90 -5.94 3.93
C ILE A 70 6.08 -5.12 5.21
N ALA A 71 5.86 -3.81 5.13
CA ALA A 71 6.11 -2.89 6.24
C ALA A 71 4.86 -2.09 6.60
N GLY A 72 4.34 -2.25 7.81
CA GLY A 72 3.19 -1.52 8.34
C GLY A 72 3.55 -0.49 9.38
N ALA A 73 3.02 0.74 9.24
CA ALA A 73 3.18 1.80 10.22
C ALA A 73 2.05 2.83 10.14
N GLY A 74 1.72 3.44 11.28
CA GLY A 74 0.75 4.52 11.36
C GLY A 74 1.39 5.87 11.69
N GLY A 75 0.60 6.94 11.65
CA GLY A 75 1.07 8.29 11.92
C GLY A 75 2.20 8.71 10.96
N ALA A 76 3.35 9.12 11.52
CA ALA A 76 4.59 9.36 10.77
C ALA A 76 5.18 8.02 10.30
N ALA A 77 4.58 7.41 9.30
CA ALA A 77 4.82 6.05 8.81
C ALA A 77 6.13 5.92 8.01
N HIS A 78 7.27 6.25 8.63
CA HIS A 78 8.58 6.27 7.99
C HIS A 78 9.23 4.88 7.84
N LEU A 79 8.65 3.83 8.45
CA LEU A 79 9.25 2.50 8.52
C LEU A 79 9.53 1.90 7.13
N ALA A 80 8.56 1.95 6.23
CA ALA A 80 8.70 1.38 4.89
C ALA A 80 9.83 2.08 4.10
N GLY A 81 9.88 3.41 4.16
CA GLY A 81 10.95 4.21 3.55
C GLY A 81 12.32 3.90 4.14
N ALA A 82 12.43 3.79 5.46
CA ALA A 82 13.67 3.43 6.14
C ALA A 82 14.17 2.02 5.73
N LEU A 83 13.27 1.04 5.64
CA LEU A 83 13.62 -0.30 5.17
C LEU A 83 14.05 -0.30 3.70
N ALA A 84 13.36 0.45 2.84
CA ALA A 84 13.70 0.58 1.42
C ALA A 84 15.06 1.25 1.20
N ALA A 85 15.43 2.22 2.03
CA ALA A 85 16.73 2.87 1.98
C ALA A 85 17.91 1.92 2.33
N HIS A 86 17.64 0.89 3.14
CA HIS A 86 18.67 -0.03 3.62
C HIS A 86 18.59 -1.44 3.02
N SER A 87 17.61 -1.73 2.16
CA SER A 87 17.45 -3.03 1.50
C SER A 87 17.39 -2.88 -0.03
N ARG A 88 17.76 -3.94 -0.74
CA ARG A 88 17.55 -4.08 -2.19
C ARG A 88 16.35 -4.96 -2.52
N LEU A 89 15.64 -5.45 -1.50
CA LEU A 89 14.42 -6.22 -1.68
C LEU A 89 13.24 -5.28 -2.00
N PRO A 90 12.25 -5.74 -2.76
CA PRO A 90 10.98 -5.01 -2.88
C PRO A 90 10.36 -4.75 -1.50
N VAL A 91 9.99 -3.49 -1.23
CA VAL A 91 9.31 -3.08 0.00
C VAL A 91 7.88 -2.68 -0.33
N LEU A 92 6.93 -3.32 0.35
CA LEU A 92 5.50 -3.08 0.23
C LEU A 92 5.03 -2.37 1.50
N GLY A 93 4.64 -1.11 1.37
CA GLY A 93 4.20 -0.27 2.48
C GLY A 93 2.71 -0.42 2.74
N VAL A 94 2.34 -0.58 4.00
CA VAL A 94 0.97 -0.64 4.48
C VAL A 94 0.73 0.52 5.45
N PRO A 95 0.07 1.60 5.02
CA PRO A 95 -0.33 2.67 5.92
C PRO A 95 -1.35 2.16 6.94
N LEU A 96 -1.21 2.52 8.21
CA LEU A 96 -2.14 2.10 9.27
C LEU A 96 -2.89 3.29 9.86
N ALA A 97 -4.21 3.12 10.06
CA ALA A 97 -5.09 4.14 10.60
C ALA A 97 -5.02 4.17 12.14
N THR A 98 -3.87 4.57 12.68
CA THR A 98 -3.61 4.62 14.13
C THR A 98 -3.59 6.04 14.70
N SER A 99 -3.90 7.05 13.88
CA SER A 99 -3.99 8.47 14.26
C SER A 99 -5.40 9.00 14.05
N PRO A 100 -5.73 10.19 14.62
CA PRO A 100 -7.01 10.87 14.36
C PRO A 100 -7.27 11.20 12.88
N LEU A 101 -6.24 11.19 12.03
CA LEU A 101 -6.34 11.48 10.60
C LEU A 101 -6.76 10.25 9.78
N GLY A 102 -7.19 9.15 10.43
CA GLY A 102 -7.74 7.98 9.75
C GLY A 102 -6.75 7.26 8.81
N GLY A 103 -5.45 7.47 9.01
CA GLY A 103 -4.40 6.86 8.19
C GLY A 103 -4.01 7.65 6.94
N PHE A 104 -4.60 8.85 6.73
CA PHE A 104 -4.23 9.70 5.59
C PHE A 104 -2.80 10.26 5.74
N ASP A 105 -2.39 10.61 6.95
CA ASP A 105 -1.01 10.94 7.32
C ASP A 105 -0.04 9.79 7.00
N ALA A 106 -0.38 8.58 7.43
CA ALA A 106 0.42 7.38 7.17
C ALA A 106 0.52 7.07 5.67
N LEU A 107 -0.58 7.24 4.92
CA LEU A 107 -0.60 7.06 3.48
C LEU A 107 0.36 8.03 2.78
N LEU A 108 0.27 9.32 3.09
CA LEU A 108 1.14 10.33 2.48
C LEU A 108 2.61 10.12 2.87
N ALA A 109 2.90 9.76 4.13
CA ALA A 109 4.26 9.47 4.58
C ALA A 109 4.86 8.24 3.88
N THR A 110 4.04 7.26 3.51
CA THR A 110 4.49 6.01 2.89
C THR A 110 4.63 6.13 1.37
N VAL A 111 3.74 6.89 0.69
CA VAL A 111 3.71 6.94 -0.78
C VAL A 111 4.68 7.98 -1.37
N GLN A 112 4.98 9.07 -0.65
CA GLN A 112 5.78 10.18 -1.15
C GLN A 112 7.30 9.93 -1.00
N MET A 113 7.76 8.82 -1.60
CA MET A 113 9.18 8.44 -1.56
C MET A 113 10.01 9.19 -2.61
N PRO A 114 11.27 9.55 -2.29
CA PRO A 114 12.16 10.17 -3.26
C PRO A 114 12.57 9.17 -4.36
N PRO A 115 12.94 9.66 -5.56
CA PRO A 115 13.50 8.83 -6.62
C PRO A 115 14.69 7.98 -6.15
N GLY A 116 14.70 6.69 -6.52
CA GLY A 116 15.74 5.74 -6.13
C GLY A 116 15.50 4.98 -4.82
N VAL A 117 14.48 5.36 -4.04
CA VAL A 117 14.06 4.63 -2.82
C VAL A 117 12.58 4.25 -2.94
N PRO A 118 12.24 3.28 -3.78
CA PRO A 118 10.84 2.94 -4.07
C PRO A 118 10.18 2.17 -2.93
N VAL A 119 8.91 2.51 -2.64
CA VAL A 119 8.00 1.74 -1.80
C VAL A 119 6.71 1.50 -2.58
N GLY A 120 6.35 0.24 -2.79
CA GLY A 120 5.06 -0.13 -3.36
C GLY A 120 3.95 0.04 -2.32
N THR A 121 3.32 1.20 -2.27
CA THR A 121 2.33 1.51 -1.23
C THR A 121 0.97 0.89 -1.53
N LEU A 122 0.39 0.18 -0.57
CA LEU A 122 -0.90 -0.48 -0.63
C LEU A 122 -1.99 0.33 0.08
N GLY A 123 -3.19 -0.22 0.17
CA GLY A 123 -4.32 0.40 0.87
C GLY A 123 -4.08 0.53 2.37
N VAL A 124 -4.91 1.35 3.02
CA VAL A 124 -4.84 1.62 4.46
C VAL A 124 -5.41 0.43 5.27
N GLY A 125 -4.72 0.05 6.35
CA GLY A 125 -5.18 -0.92 7.34
C GLY A 125 -5.15 -2.37 6.84
N ALA A 126 -6.05 -3.20 7.38
CA ALA A 126 -6.09 -4.65 7.13
C ALA A 126 -6.25 -5.03 5.65
N TRP A 127 -6.97 -4.24 4.86
CA TRP A 127 -7.08 -4.47 3.41
C TRP A 127 -5.74 -4.27 2.71
N GLY A 128 -4.99 -3.24 3.11
CA GLY A 128 -3.64 -3.01 2.63
C GLY A 128 -2.70 -4.15 2.98
N ALA A 129 -2.77 -4.65 4.21
CA ALA A 129 -1.97 -5.79 4.68
C ALA A 129 -2.24 -7.07 3.86
N LYS A 130 -3.52 -7.39 3.61
CA LYS A 130 -3.90 -8.53 2.74
C LYS A 130 -3.39 -8.35 1.31
N ASN A 131 -3.58 -7.17 0.73
CA ASN A 131 -3.13 -6.90 -0.63
C ASN A 131 -1.60 -6.87 -0.76
N ALA A 132 -0.88 -6.43 0.29
CA ALA A 132 0.57 -6.52 0.34
C ALA A 132 1.04 -7.99 0.27
N ALA A 133 0.39 -8.88 1.02
CA ALA A 133 0.68 -10.31 0.95
C ALA A 133 0.38 -10.89 -0.45
N HIS A 134 -0.76 -10.57 -1.05
CA HIS A 134 -1.09 -11.00 -2.40
C HIS A 134 -0.10 -10.47 -3.45
N LEU A 135 0.39 -9.24 -3.31
CA LEU A 135 1.41 -8.70 -4.21
C LEU A 135 2.76 -9.39 -3.98
N ALA A 136 3.15 -9.64 -2.72
CA ALA A 136 4.34 -10.42 -2.39
C ALA A 136 4.30 -11.83 -3.01
N LEU A 137 3.16 -12.52 -2.91
CA LEU A 137 2.97 -13.83 -3.55
C LEU A 137 3.16 -13.76 -5.07
N ARG A 138 2.64 -12.74 -5.74
CA ARG A 138 2.83 -12.54 -7.19
C ARG A 138 4.29 -12.28 -7.55
N ILE A 139 4.99 -11.46 -6.76
CA ILE A 139 6.44 -11.23 -6.95
C ILE A 139 7.21 -12.54 -6.82
N LEU A 140 6.92 -13.34 -5.80
CA LEU A 140 7.58 -14.63 -5.60
C LEU A 140 7.26 -15.64 -6.73
N ALA A 141 6.05 -15.59 -7.25
CA ALA A 141 5.58 -16.49 -8.31
C ALA A 141 6.28 -16.25 -9.67
N LEU A 142 6.96 -15.12 -9.87
CA LEU A 142 7.77 -14.87 -11.06
C LEU A 142 8.90 -15.89 -11.22
N GLU A 143 9.42 -16.41 -10.09
CA GLU A 143 10.49 -17.41 -10.06
C GLU A 143 10.00 -18.79 -9.55
N ASP A 144 8.79 -18.87 -8.99
CA ASP A 144 8.23 -20.08 -8.37
C ASP A 144 7.00 -20.58 -9.12
N ARG A 145 7.22 -21.52 -10.04
CA ARG A 145 6.16 -22.11 -10.87
C ARG A 145 5.07 -22.82 -10.06
N VAL A 146 5.42 -23.39 -8.88
CA VAL A 146 4.42 -24.07 -8.04
C VAL A 146 3.50 -23.05 -7.40
N LEU A 147 4.06 -21.96 -6.90
CA LEU A 147 3.29 -20.84 -6.35
C LEU A 147 2.43 -20.18 -7.43
N ALA A 148 2.96 -19.97 -8.64
CA ALA A 148 2.21 -19.43 -9.78
C ALA A 148 0.94 -20.25 -10.05
N ARG A 149 1.06 -21.58 -10.15
CA ARG A 149 -0.10 -22.48 -10.36
C ARG A 149 -1.13 -22.39 -9.23
N ARG A 150 -0.69 -22.27 -7.96
CA ARG A 150 -1.60 -22.10 -6.81
C ARG A 150 -2.38 -20.78 -6.91
N LEU A 151 -1.73 -19.70 -7.33
CA LEU A 151 -2.38 -18.40 -7.54
C LEU A 151 -3.43 -18.46 -8.65
N GLU A 152 -3.12 -19.13 -9.78
CA GLU A 152 -4.06 -19.34 -10.88
C GLU A 152 -5.29 -20.15 -10.44
N GLN A 153 -5.08 -21.26 -9.73
CA GLN A 153 -6.17 -22.11 -9.22
C GLN A 153 -7.09 -21.31 -8.30
N ARG A 154 -6.53 -20.50 -7.38
CA ARG A 154 -7.30 -19.69 -6.45
C ARG A 154 -8.08 -18.58 -7.15
N ALA A 155 -7.55 -18.01 -8.24
CA ALA A 155 -8.24 -16.98 -9.02
C ALA A 155 -9.48 -17.55 -9.75
N LEU A 156 -9.50 -18.83 -10.07
CA LEU A 156 -10.63 -19.50 -10.75
C LEU A 156 -11.77 -19.88 -9.79
N GLU A 157 -11.51 -19.98 -8.48
CA GLU A 157 -12.53 -20.39 -7.49
C GLU A 157 -13.72 -19.40 -7.37
N PRO A 158 -13.54 -18.05 -7.36
CA PRO A 158 -14.66 -17.11 -7.31
C PRO A 158 -15.55 -17.17 -8.56
N ALA A 159 -14.95 -17.40 -9.73
CA ALA A 159 -15.69 -17.56 -10.98
C ALA A 159 -16.62 -18.77 -10.95
N ARG A 160 -16.19 -19.88 -10.33
CA ARG A 160 -17.03 -21.08 -10.14
C ARG A 160 -18.15 -20.87 -9.14
N ARG A 161 -17.96 -20.09 -8.07
CA ARG A 161 -19.00 -19.75 -7.09
C ARG A 161 -20.02 -18.77 -7.66
N GLY A 162 -19.62 -17.80 -8.48
CA GLY A 162 -20.50 -16.84 -9.13
C GLY A 162 -21.36 -17.46 -10.23
N ALA A 163 -20.86 -18.45 -10.94
CA ALA A 163 -21.63 -19.15 -11.98
C ALA A 163 -22.76 -20.02 -11.41
N GLY A 164 -22.63 -20.50 -10.16
CA GLY A 164 -23.69 -21.26 -9.47
C GLY A 164 -24.80 -20.38 -8.88
N ALA A 165 -24.57 -19.08 -8.67
CA ALA A 165 -25.55 -18.16 -8.05
C ALA A 165 -26.39 -17.36 -9.07
N ALA A 166 -26.10 -17.44 -10.36
CA ALA A 166 -26.80 -16.71 -11.42
C ALA A 166 -28.19 -17.29 -11.78
N GLY A 167 -28.64 -18.35 -11.07
CA GLY A 167 -29.94 -19.02 -11.31
C GLY A 167 -31.15 -18.47 -10.55
N ALA A 168 -30.98 -17.53 -9.63
CA ALA A 168 -32.10 -16.96 -8.88
C ALA A 168 -32.31 -15.48 -9.26
N ARG A 169 -33.12 -15.21 -10.28
CA ARG A 169 -33.67 -13.87 -10.52
C ARG A 169 -34.66 -13.55 -9.39
N PRO A 170 -34.44 -12.49 -8.59
CA PRO A 170 -35.51 -12.02 -7.71
C PRO A 170 -36.60 -11.39 -8.59
N SER A 171 -37.80 -11.96 -8.55
CA SER A 171 -39.02 -11.33 -9.01
C SER A 171 -39.38 -10.22 -8.02
N GLY A 172 -38.93 -9.00 -8.26
CA GLY A 172 -39.34 -7.82 -7.52
C GLY A 172 -40.20 -6.91 -8.40
N PRO A 173 -41.16 -6.13 -7.83
CA PRO A 173 -42.22 -5.47 -8.56
C PRO A 173 -41.73 -4.32 -9.41
N ARG A 174 -42.21 -4.31 -10.68
CA ARG A 174 -42.13 -3.14 -11.56
C ARG A 174 -43.05 -2.07 -11.00
N SER A 175 -42.54 -0.87 -10.82
CA SER A 175 -43.22 0.38 -11.21
C SER A 175 -42.77 1.55 -10.33
N GLY A 176 -42.42 2.59 -10.98
CA GLY A 176 -42.13 3.90 -10.44
C GLY A 176 -41.68 4.79 -11.58
N ARG A 177 -42.62 5.16 -12.47
CA ARG A 177 -42.39 6.24 -13.46
C ARG A 177 -42.12 7.51 -12.66
N PHE A 178 -40.89 7.96 -12.69
CA PHE A 178 -40.53 9.31 -12.23
C PHE A 178 -41.03 10.31 -13.29
N ARG A 179 -42.11 11.01 -12.94
CA ARG A 179 -42.69 12.11 -13.73
C ARG A 179 -41.86 13.36 -13.45
N ALA A 180 -41.09 13.82 -14.41
CA ALA A 180 -40.42 15.10 -14.33
C ALA A 180 -41.47 16.23 -14.44
N THR A 181 -41.66 16.98 -13.37
CA THR A 181 -42.38 18.28 -13.41
C THR A 181 -41.41 19.35 -13.87
N ARG A 182 -41.73 19.92 -15.06
CA ARG A 182 -41.18 21.19 -15.54
C ARG A 182 -42.02 22.32 -14.92
N GLU A 183 -41.38 23.19 -14.18
CA GLU A 183 -41.77 24.57 -13.81
C GLU A 183 -40.45 25.24 -13.37
N GLY A 184 -40.07 26.43 -13.74
CA GLY A 184 -40.63 27.54 -14.41
C GLY A 184 -39.47 28.49 -14.75
N ALA A 185 -39.58 29.11 -15.90
CA ALA A 185 -38.69 30.15 -16.35
C ALA A 185 -38.91 31.47 -15.57
N GLY A 186 -37.84 31.99 -14.95
CA GLY A 186 -37.80 33.33 -14.37
C GLY A 186 -36.62 34.12 -14.92
N ARG A 187 -36.95 35.17 -15.72
CA ARG A 187 -36.04 36.17 -16.28
C ARG A 187 -35.57 37.15 -15.19
N ALA A 188 -34.41 37.73 -15.49
CA ALA A 188 -33.83 39.04 -15.12
C ALA A 188 -32.50 38.85 -14.39
N GLY A 189 -31.44 39.55 -14.65
CA GLY A 189 -31.16 40.80 -15.29
C GLY A 189 -29.64 40.99 -15.36
N ALA A 190 -29.20 41.65 -16.37
CA ALA A 190 -27.81 42.00 -16.66
C ALA A 190 -27.26 43.03 -15.68
N SER A 191 -26.03 42.86 -15.21
CA SER A 191 -25.18 44.02 -14.88
C SER A 191 -23.72 43.73 -15.23
N ARG A 192 -23.20 44.64 -16.02
CA ARG A 192 -21.83 44.75 -16.54
C ARG A 192 -20.89 45.25 -15.46
N GLY A 193 -19.62 44.82 -15.52
CA GLY A 193 -18.53 45.44 -14.77
C GLY A 193 -17.32 44.50 -14.79
N GLY A 194 -16.53 44.65 -15.59
CA GLY A 194 -15.32 45.06 -16.18
C GLY A 194 -14.15 45.20 -15.21
N GLY A 195 -13.05 44.47 -15.49
CA GLY A 195 -11.73 44.71 -14.90
C GLY A 195 -10.77 43.54 -15.14
N PRO A 196 -9.65 43.73 -15.88
CA PRO A 196 -8.71 42.66 -16.15
C PRO A 196 -7.77 42.41 -14.94
N PRO A 197 -7.22 41.20 -14.79
CA PRO A 197 -6.35 40.85 -13.66
C PRO A 197 -4.95 41.47 -13.82
N ALA A 198 -4.41 41.96 -12.72
CA ALA A 198 -3.09 42.53 -12.57
C ALA A 198 -1.97 41.54 -12.92
N ARG A 199 -1.04 41.99 -13.77
CA ARG A 199 0.21 41.29 -14.11
C ARG A 199 1.16 41.31 -12.90
N LEU A 200 1.54 40.16 -12.38
CA LEU A 200 2.61 39.98 -11.42
C LEU A 200 3.97 40.26 -12.12
N ARG A 201 4.64 41.29 -11.63
CA ARG A 201 6.02 41.64 -12.03
C ARG A 201 7.00 40.64 -11.46
N SER A 202 7.82 40.05 -12.33
CA SER A 202 9.01 39.25 -11.97
C SER A 202 10.09 40.17 -11.36
N SER A 203 10.45 39.93 -10.10
CA SER A 203 11.64 40.52 -9.47
C SER A 203 12.88 39.72 -9.87
N ARG A 204 13.76 40.38 -10.61
CA ARG A 204 15.10 39.91 -10.94
C ARG A 204 15.95 39.88 -9.67
N ALA A 205 16.60 38.75 -9.41
CA ALA A 205 17.68 38.60 -8.42
C ALA A 205 18.98 39.29 -8.91
N PRO A 206 19.78 39.93 -8.01
CA PRO A 206 21.03 40.60 -8.39
C PRO A 206 22.15 39.58 -8.61
N ARG A 207 22.92 39.80 -9.67
CA ARG A 207 24.19 39.11 -10.00
C ARG A 207 25.24 39.43 -8.92
N ARG A 208 25.79 38.39 -8.29
CA ARG A 208 27.01 38.50 -7.48
C ARG A 208 28.23 38.52 -8.42
N THR A 209 28.93 39.63 -8.43
CA THR A 209 30.23 39.83 -9.03
C THR A 209 31.31 38.99 -8.31
N ARG A 210 32.08 38.22 -9.08
CA ARG A 210 33.39 37.67 -8.65
C ARG A 210 34.36 38.85 -8.49
N ARG A 211 35.02 38.94 -7.35
CA ARG A 211 36.32 39.52 -7.22
C ARG A 211 37.30 38.41 -6.85
N GLY A 212 38.35 38.31 -7.63
CA GLY A 212 39.51 37.52 -7.38
C GLY A 212 40.50 38.28 -6.49
N ASP A 213 41.56 37.65 -6.22
CA ASP A 213 42.84 38.07 -5.70
C ASP A 213 43.17 37.61 -4.28
N GLY A 214 44.33 36.95 -4.20
CA GLY A 214 45.19 36.68 -3.05
C GLY A 214 45.47 35.21 -2.85
#